data_1b9510fbffa3a1facb9cc3317685d4c9
#
_entry.id   1b9510fbffa3a1facb9cc3317685d4c9
#
_cell.length_a   1.000
_cell.length_b   1.000
_cell.length_c   1.000
_cell.angle_alpha   90.00
_cell.angle_beta   90.00
_cell.angle_gamma   90.00
#
_symmetry.space_group_name_H-M   'P 1'
#
loop_
_entity.id
_entity.type
_entity.pdbx_description
1 polymer ?
#
loop_
_entity_poly.entity_id
_entity_poly.type
_entity_poly.pdbx_seq_one_letter_code
_entity_poly.pdbx_strand_id
1 'polypeptide(L)'
;MTYTRDYHNREFEAFSRAELASGGPDPQVKIIAEAITRLGGSDVEKTWRAGAFISAYTCGAAASIWAQLGWEDSSEMISAFLRMHGEYLPTRRERRTIWGADRVKWTKNLVSWSALAARVAEWKDLAYPALYDTISKNTTYFGRYATMKVIEVLHRAGVVAAGQTDIRPIGAKYPRRTLAWLFGYDIGTIDSDRNDDMALATVNAIAEDLKLKYAIESWFDFETLLCNYRQSLRGKYPGRSHDRELAHWRKAEPYWRPETQARWIPFYEIRAQLFPHEFLGEIGGWSGARPELEAALTRRHKGVVQHDTLIKKEREHGA
;
A
#
# COMPACT_ATOMS: atom_id res chain seq x y z
N MET A 1 -6.64 21.12 -23.87
CA MET A 1 -5.21 20.78 -23.66
C MET A 1 -5.07 19.30 -23.91
N THR A 2 -4.35 18.91 -24.94
CA THR A 2 -4.04 17.51 -25.20
C THR A 2 -2.95 17.10 -24.22
N TYR A 3 -3.24 16.17 -23.33
CA TYR A 3 -2.25 15.64 -22.38
C TYR A 3 -1.30 14.73 -23.15
N THR A 4 -0.17 15.30 -23.56
CA THR A 4 0.87 14.61 -24.31
C THR A 4 1.70 13.71 -23.39
N ARG A 5 2.46 12.78 -23.97
CA ARG A 5 3.50 12.01 -23.27
C ARG A 5 4.42 12.91 -22.46
N ASP A 6 4.85 14.04 -23.01
CA ASP A 6 5.74 14.97 -22.33
C ASP A 6 5.10 15.65 -21.12
N TYR A 7 3.80 15.93 -21.19
CA TYR A 7 3.04 16.39 -20.03
C TYR A 7 3.05 15.35 -18.92
N HIS A 8 2.69 14.10 -19.22
CA HIS A 8 2.69 13.04 -18.20
C HIS A 8 4.06 12.78 -17.62
N ASN A 9 5.13 12.82 -18.43
CA ASN A 9 6.49 12.63 -17.92
C ASN A 9 6.88 13.71 -16.92
N ARG A 10 6.64 14.99 -17.21
CA ARG A 10 6.95 16.10 -16.29
C ARG A 10 6.12 16.02 -15.00
N GLU A 11 4.83 15.76 -15.13
CA GLU A 11 3.93 15.66 -13.99
C GLU A 11 4.27 14.46 -13.10
N PHE A 12 4.61 13.32 -13.70
CA PHE A 12 5.00 12.12 -12.93
C PHE A 12 6.33 12.34 -12.20
N GLU A 13 7.30 12.98 -12.83
CA GLU A 13 8.57 13.32 -12.20
C GLU A 13 8.37 14.23 -10.98
N ALA A 14 7.62 15.31 -11.14
CA ALA A 14 7.32 16.24 -10.05
C ALA A 14 6.53 15.54 -8.93
N PHE A 15 5.53 14.73 -9.29
CA PHE A 15 4.74 13.94 -8.36
C PHE A 15 5.61 12.93 -7.58
N SER A 16 6.47 12.19 -8.28
CA SER A 16 7.31 11.16 -7.67
C SER A 16 8.31 11.77 -6.69
N ARG A 17 8.94 12.88 -7.05
CA ARG A 17 9.84 13.62 -6.16
C ARG A 17 9.12 14.09 -4.89
N ALA A 18 7.92 14.65 -5.04
CA ALA A 18 7.14 15.13 -3.90
C ALA A 18 6.68 13.99 -2.98
N GLU A 19 6.24 12.85 -3.53
CA GLU A 19 5.86 11.66 -2.75
C GLU A 19 7.07 11.08 -1.99
N LEU A 20 8.22 10.95 -2.65
CA LEU A 20 9.43 10.41 -2.03
C LEU A 20 9.96 11.36 -0.94
N ALA A 21 9.96 12.67 -1.18
CA ALA A 21 10.35 13.68 -0.19
C ALA A 21 9.41 13.71 1.03
N SER A 22 8.13 13.36 0.84
CA SER A 22 7.13 13.31 1.92
C SER A 22 7.13 12.00 2.72
N GLY A 23 8.21 11.23 2.69
CA GLY A 23 8.33 9.95 3.40
C GLY A 23 7.98 8.72 2.56
N GLY A 24 7.67 8.91 1.27
CA GLY A 24 7.41 7.86 0.30
C GLY A 24 5.91 7.62 0.03
N PRO A 25 5.60 6.86 -1.02
CA PRO A 25 4.24 6.70 -1.51
C PRO A 25 3.34 5.81 -0.62
N ASP A 26 3.95 5.07 0.31
CA ASP A 26 3.23 4.18 1.23
C ASP A 26 3.80 4.25 2.66
N PRO A 27 3.54 5.34 3.37
CA PRO A 27 4.17 5.65 4.65
C PRO A 27 3.84 4.62 5.75
N GLN A 28 2.65 4.06 5.75
CA GLN A 28 2.26 3.08 6.75
C GLN A 28 3.11 1.80 6.70
N VAL A 29 3.58 1.40 5.51
CA VAL A 29 4.49 0.25 5.37
C VAL A 29 5.81 0.52 6.07
N LYS A 30 6.35 1.73 5.93
CA LYS A 30 7.58 2.15 6.61
C LYS A 30 7.40 2.17 8.12
N ILE A 31 6.31 2.77 8.61
CA ILE A 31 5.98 2.82 10.05
C ILE A 31 5.90 1.41 10.63
N ILE A 32 5.17 0.53 9.96
CA ILE A 32 4.97 -0.84 10.44
C ILE A 32 6.27 -1.64 10.43
N ALA A 33 7.06 -1.56 9.36
CA ALA A 33 8.33 -2.27 9.28
C ALA A 33 9.29 -1.83 10.39
N GLU A 34 9.40 -0.53 10.64
CA GLU A 34 10.20 0.00 11.73
C GLU A 34 9.65 -0.43 13.10
N ALA A 35 8.34 -0.41 13.29
CA ALA A 35 7.71 -0.89 14.52
C ALA A 35 7.99 -2.38 14.77
N ILE A 36 7.90 -3.22 13.74
CA ILE A 36 8.24 -4.64 13.82
C ILE A 36 9.70 -4.82 14.23
N THR A 37 10.60 -4.04 13.63
CA THR A 37 12.04 -4.08 13.93
C THR A 37 12.30 -3.73 15.40
N ARG A 38 11.73 -2.62 15.88
CA ARG A 38 11.91 -2.16 17.28
C ARG A 38 11.27 -3.07 18.32
N LEU A 39 10.12 -3.63 18.01
CA LEU A 39 9.46 -4.60 18.90
C LEU A 39 10.27 -5.91 19.01
N GLY A 40 11.12 -6.18 18.03
CA GLY A 40 11.93 -7.40 18.03
C GLY A 40 11.10 -8.67 17.93
N GLY A 41 11.64 -9.74 18.51
CA GLY A 41 11.03 -11.07 18.49
C GLY A 41 11.59 -11.97 17.39
N SER A 42 11.10 -13.20 17.33
CA SER A 42 11.46 -14.20 16.31
C SER A 42 10.98 -13.80 14.92
N ASP A 43 11.54 -14.42 13.87
CA ASP A 43 11.07 -14.24 12.51
C ASP A 43 9.58 -14.63 12.35
N VAL A 44 9.11 -15.60 13.11
CA VAL A 44 7.69 -16.00 13.16
C VAL A 44 6.82 -14.86 13.65
N GLU A 45 7.17 -14.25 14.78
CA GLU A 45 6.43 -13.11 15.36
C GLU A 45 6.45 -11.90 14.46
N LYS A 46 7.61 -11.56 13.90
CA LYS A 46 7.75 -10.45 12.93
C LYS A 46 6.89 -10.70 11.69
N THR A 47 6.93 -11.93 11.17
CA THR A 47 6.13 -12.34 10.02
C THR A 47 4.64 -12.22 10.33
N TRP A 48 4.20 -12.73 11.46
CA TRP A 48 2.81 -12.65 11.87
C TRP A 48 2.33 -11.20 11.97
N ARG A 49 3.10 -10.34 12.60
CA ARG A 49 2.80 -8.90 12.70
C ARG A 49 2.65 -8.23 11.33
N ALA A 50 3.52 -8.56 10.39
CA ALA A 50 3.43 -8.03 9.02
C ALA A 50 2.11 -8.39 8.34
N GLY A 51 1.69 -9.64 8.42
CA GLY A 51 0.42 -10.06 7.81
C GLY A 51 -0.80 -9.56 8.54
N ALA A 52 -0.76 -9.48 9.88
CA ALA A 52 -1.83 -8.87 10.66
C ALA A 52 -2.04 -7.39 10.26
N PHE A 53 -0.97 -6.64 10.01
CA PHE A 53 -1.07 -5.30 9.42
C PHE A 53 -1.73 -5.34 8.04
N ILE A 54 -1.22 -6.18 7.13
CA ILE A 54 -1.75 -6.24 5.77
C ILE A 54 -3.22 -6.71 5.76
N SER A 55 -3.66 -7.48 6.74
CA SER A 55 -5.06 -7.91 6.84
C SER A 55 -6.02 -6.72 6.95
N ALA A 56 -5.69 -5.70 7.72
CA ALA A 56 -6.47 -4.46 7.86
C ALA A 56 -5.94 -3.32 6.98
N TYR A 57 -4.63 -3.33 6.75
CA TYR A 57 -3.87 -2.32 6.04
C TYR A 57 -3.96 -0.92 6.64
N THR A 58 -3.99 -0.84 7.96
CA THR A 58 -3.87 0.39 8.75
C THR A 58 -3.03 0.13 9.99
N CYS A 59 -2.19 1.09 10.37
CA CYS A 59 -1.33 0.95 11.56
C CYS A 59 -2.17 0.81 12.83
N GLY A 60 -3.24 1.60 12.95
CA GLY A 60 -4.11 1.55 14.13
C GLY A 60 -4.74 0.19 14.36
N ALA A 61 -5.28 -0.45 13.32
CA ALA A 61 -5.83 -1.80 13.45
C ALA A 61 -4.74 -2.85 13.72
N ALA A 62 -3.59 -2.74 13.03
CA ALA A 62 -2.47 -3.65 13.23
C ALA A 62 -2.04 -3.69 14.69
N ALA A 63 -1.81 -2.53 15.24
CA ALA A 63 -1.34 -2.44 16.60
C ALA A 63 -2.39 -2.94 17.61
N SER A 64 -3.70 -2.68 17.39
CA SER A 64 -4.77 -3.26 18.22
C SER A 64 -4.77 -4.80 18.16
N ILE A 65 -4.55 -5.37 16.97
CA ILE A 65 -4.43 -6.82 16.79
C ILE A 65 -3.19 -7.34 17.54
N TRP A 66 -2.01 -6.71 17.36
CA TRP A 66 -0.75 -7.16 17.99
C TRP A 66 -0.78 -7.07 19.51
N ALA A 67 -1.57 -6.15 20.06
CA ALA A 67 -1.68 -6.00 21.50
C ALA A 67 -2.45 -7.14 22.19
N GLN A 68 -3.28 -7.86 21.44
CA GLN A 68 -4.22 -8.83 22.02
C GLN A 68 -4.13 -10.22 21.40
N LEU A 69 -3.51 -10.35 20.22
CA LEU A 69 -3.36 -11.60 19.50
C LEU A 69 -1.89 -11.88 19.17
N GLY A 70 -1.56 -13.18 19.15
CA GLY A 70 -0.29 -13.71 18.69
C GLY A 70 -0.47 -14.70 17.53
N TRP A 71 0.63 -15.20 17.01
CA TRP A 71 0.62 -16.18 15.92
C TRP A 71 0.14 -17.58 16.38
N GLU A 72 0.21 -17.87 17.68
CA GLU A 72 -0.20 -19.12 18.29
C GLU A 72 -1.69 -19.19 18.62
N ASP A 73 -2.40 -18.06 18.50
CA ASP A 73 -3.80 -17.99 18.88
C ASP A 73 -4.69 -18.82 17.99
N SER A 74 -5.63 -19.51 18.59
CA SER A 74 -6.58 -20.35 17.87
C SER A 74 -7.55 -19.54 17.00
N SER A 75 -8.16 -20.22 16.05
CA SER A 75 -9.19 -19.61 15.19
C SER A 75 -10.37 -19.04 16.01
N GLU A 76 -10.68 -19.68 17.13
CA GLU A 76 -11.75 -19.27 18.07
C GLU A 76 -11.38 -17.97 18.76
N MET A 77 -10.12 -17.84 19.24
CA MET A 77 -9.62 -16.62 19.88
C MET A 77 -9.61 -15.44 18.88
N ILE A 78 -9.07 -15.64 17.67
CA ILE A 78 -9.08 -14.64 16.60
C ILE A 78 -10.52 -14.24 16.25
N SER A 79 -11.41 -15.21 16.12
CA SER A 79 -12.82 -14.94 15.82
C SER A 79 -13.53 -14.18 16.95
N ALA A 80 -13.27 -14.55 18.21
CA ALA A 80 -13.81 -13.85 19.37
C ALA A 80 -13.35 -12.40 19.43
N PHE A 81 -12.04 -12.16 19.24
CA PHE A 81 -11.48 -10.81 19.17
C PHE A 81 -12.12 -9.97 18.07
N LEU A 82 -12.25 -10.50 16.84
CA LEU A 82 -12.85 -9.76 15.74
C LEU A 82 -14.35 -9.55 15.90
N ARG A 83 -15.08 -10.44 16.61
CA ARG A 83 -16.48 -10.19 16.97
C ARG A 83 -16.64 -9.03 17.93
N MET A 84 -15.72 -8.89 18.91
CA MET A 84 -15.79 -7.82 19.90
C MET A 84 -15.28 -6.48 19.36
N HIS A 85 -14.24 -6.49 18.55
CA HIS A 85 -13.48 -5.29 18.19
C HIS A 85 -13.48 -4.94 16.71
N GLY A 86 -13.80 -5.87 15.81
CA GLY A 86 -13.67 -5.68 14.37
C GLY A 86 -14.51 -4.54 13.78
N GLU A 87 -15.59 -4.17 14.45
CA GLU A 87 -16.43 -3.01 14.06
C GLU A 87 -15.67 -1.69 14.21
N TYR A 88 -14.79 -1.60 15.19
CA TYR A 88 -14.05 -0.40 15.55
C TYR A 88 -12.68 -0.33 14.88
N LEU A 89 -12.21 -1.44 14.31
CA LEU A 89 -10.92 -1.49 13.66
C LEU A 89 -11.00 -0.92 12.24
N PRO A 90 -10.30 0.16 11.93
CA PRO A 90 -10.32 0.74 10.60
C PRO A 90 -9.65 -0.20 9.60
N THR A 91 -10.32 -0.46 8.48
CA THR A 91 -9.77 -1.20 7.36
C THR A 91 -9.71 -0.32 6.12
N ARG A 92 -8.69 -0.49 5.27
CA ARG A 92 -8.59 0.26 4.03
C ARG A 92 -9.39 -0.39 2.90
N ARG A 93 -9.86 0.46 1.98
CA ARG A 93 -10.60 0.03 0.79
C ARG A 93 -9.79 -0.93 -0.10
N GLU A 94 -8.49 -0.87 -0.06
CA GLU A 94 -7.59 -1.78 -0.75
C GLU A 94 -7.79 -3.24 -0.32
N ARG A 95 -8.37 -3.44 0.88
CA ARG A 95 -8.76 -4.74 1.44
C ARG A 95 -10.24 -5.06 1.23
N ARG A 96 -10.76 -4.82 0.04
CA ARG A 96 -12.19 -4.95 -0.31
C ARG A 96 -12.80 -6.30 0.08
N THR A 97 -12.03 -7.36 0.03
CA THR A 97 -12.50 -8.74 0.30
C THR A 97 -12.89 -8.94 1.76
N ILE A 98 -12.26 -8.18 2.67
CA ILE A 98 -12.52 -8.22 4.12
C ILE A 98 -13.03 -6.87 4.65
N TRP A 99 -13.28 -5.91 3.76
CA TRP A 99 -13.76 -4.57 4.09
C TRP A 99 -15.22 -4.62 4.55
N GLY A 100 -15.59 -3.71 5.45
CA GLY A 100 -16.95 -3.64 5.97
C GLY A 100 -17.23 -4.66 7.07
N ALA A 101 -16.17 -5.07 7.82
CA ALA A 101 -16.27 -5.98 8.96
C ALA A 101 -16.77 -7.39 8.61
N ASP A 102 -16.42 -7.91 7.43
CA ASP A 102 -16.60 -9.34 7.13
C ASP A 102 -15.65 -10.16 8.01
N ARG A 103 -16.08 -10.37 9.25
CA ARG A 103 -15.31 -10.98 10.33
C ARG A 103 -14.92 -12.41 10.01
N VAL A 104 -15.75 -13.12 9.27
CA VAL A 104 -15.47 -14.51 8.86
C VAL A 104 -14.30 -14.55 7.90
N LYS A 105 -14.31 -13.69 6.88
CA LYS A 105 -13.18 -13.60 5.94
C LYS A 105 -11.92 -13.11 6.61
N TRP A 106 -12.05 -12.15 7.54
CA TRP A 106 -10.90 -11.64 8.26
C TRP A 106 -10.27 -12.69 9.17
N THR A 107 -11.10 -13.46 9.91
CA THR A 107 -10.64 -14.61 10.69
C THR A 107 -9.88 -15.61 9.81
N LYS A 108 -10.48 -16.04 8.68
CA LYS A 108 -9.82 -16.97 7.74
C LYS A 108 -8.49 -16.41 7.22
N ASN A 109 -8.41 -15.13 6.96
CA ASN A 109 -7.17 -14.49 6.51
C ASN A 109 -6.09 -14.54 7.59
N LEU A 110 -6.39 -14.14 8.83
CA LEU A 110 -5.43 -14.19 9.93
C LEU A 110 -5.00 -15.61 10.27
N VAL A 111 -5.92 -16.57 10.32
CA VAL A 111 -5.60 -17.97 10.59
C VAL A 111 -4.68 -18.56 9.51
N SER A 112 -5.00 -18.35 8.22
CA SER A 112 -4.12 -18.83 7.14
C SER A 112 -2.74 -18.18 7.18
N TRP A 113 -2.67 -16.91 7.58
CA TRP A 113 -1.41 -16.20 7.75
C TRP A 113 -0.61 -16.72 8.95
N SER A 114 -1.25 -16.98 10.09
CA SER A 114 -0.58 -17.58 11.27
C SER A 114 0.08 -18.92 10.90
N ALA A 115 -0.64 -19.77 10.19
CA ALA A 115 -0.11 -21.06 9.72
C ALA A 115 1.09 -20.90 8.76
N LEU A 116 1.09 -19.88 7.91
CA LEU A 116 2.22 -19.60 7.02
C LEU A 116 3.40 -18.99 7.80
N ALA A 117 3.13 -18.07 8.72
CA ALA A 117 4.15 -17.44 9.56
C ALA A 117 4.91 -18.47 10.41
N ALA A 118 4.24 -19.47 10.96
CA ALA A 118 4.86 -20.56 11.71
C ALA A 118 5.93 -21.32 10.91
N ARG A 119 5.85 -21.28 9.58
CA ARG A 119 6.76 -21.94 8.65
C ARG A 119 7.72 -20.97 7.95
N VAL A 120 7.97 -19.79 8.50
CA VAL A 120 8.80 -18.76 7.87
C VAL A 120 10.19 -19.25 7.47
N ALA A 121 10.78 -20.13 8.25
CA ALA A 121 12.09 -20.73 7.96
C ALA A 121 12.17 -21.50 6.63
N GLU A 122 11.02 -22.00 6.14
CA GLU A 122 10.94 -22.75 4.89
C GLU A 122 10.96 -21.85 3.64
N TRP A 123 10.60 -20.58 3.77
CA TRP A 123 10.35 -19.73 2.62
C TRP A 123 10.99 -18.33 2.68
N LYS A 124 11.54 -17.90 3.80
CA LYS A 124 12.10 -16.55 3.95
C LYS A 124 13.28 -16.24 3.03
N ASP A 125 14.04 -17.27 2.63
CA ASP A 125 15.21 -17.15 1.78
C ASP A 125 14.93 -17.37 0.28
N LEU A 126 13.66 -17.54 -0.09
CA LEU A 126 13.27 -17.68 -1.49
C LEU A 126 13.48 -16.38 -2.26
N ALA A 127 13.86 -16.48 -3.54
CA ALA A 127 13.85 -15.33 -4.46
C ALA A 127 12.44 -14.76 -4.62
N TYR A 128 12.33 -13.46 -4.93
CA TYR A 128 11.07 -12.73 -4.97
C TYR A 128 9.91 -13.43 -5.72
N PRO A 129 10.10 -13.99 -6.94
CA PRO A 129 9.01 -14.67 -7.64
C PRO A 129 8.45 -15.86 -6.86
N ALA A 130 9.34 -16.71 -6.32
CA ALA A 130 8.96 -17.90 -5.56
C ALA A 130 8.35 -17.52 -4.20
N LEU A 131 8.90 -16.51 -3.54
CA LEU A 131 8.37 -15.95 -2.30
C LEU A 131 6.95 -15.41 -2.50
N TYR A 132 6.74 -14.64 -3.56
CA TYR A 132 5.42 -14.11 -3.92
C TYR A 132 4.41 -15.23 -4.13
N ASP A 133 4.77 -16.25 -4.91
CA ASP A 133 3.90 -17.38 -5.20
C ASP A 133 3.57 -18.17 -3.94
N THR A 134 4.57 -18.41 -3.08
CA THR A 134 4.38 -19.11 -1.81
C THR A 134 3.38 -18.37 -0.92
N ILE A 135 3.54 -17.08 -0.73
CA ILE A 135 2.63 -16.28 0.11
C ILE A 135 1.24 -16.21 -0.52
N SER A 136 1.14 -15.92 -1.82
CA SER A 136 -0.13 -15.78 -2.52
C SER A 136 -0.97 -17.05 -2.49
N LYS A 137 -0.34 -18.22 -2.63
CA LYS A 137 -1.03 -19.52 -2.66
C LYS A 137 -1.45 -20.02 -1.27
N ASN A 138 -0.71 -19.65 -0.22
CA ASN A 138 -0.93 -20.16 1.13
C ASN A 138 -1.71 -19.20 2.05
N THR A 139 -2.02 -17.99 1.59
CA THR A 139 -2.75 -17.00 2.41
C THR A 139 -4.11 -16.69 1.81
N THR A 140 -5.16 -17.00 2.53
CA THR A 140 -6.53 -16.72 2.13
C THR A 140 -6.76 -15.20 2.01
N TYR A 141 -7.40 -14.78 0.93
CA TYR A 141 -7.72 -13.37 0.65
C TYR A 141 -6.52 -12.41 0.49
N PHE A 142 -5.30 -12.92 0.29
CA PHE A 142 -4.19 -12.12 -0.20
C PHE A 142 -4.19 -12.16 -1.73
N GLY A 143 -4.68 -11.11 -2.34
CA GLY A 143 -4.52 -10.88 -3.78
C GLY A 143 -3.17 -10.20 -4.06
N ARG A 144 -2.91 -9.92 -5.36
CA ARG A 144 -1.66 -9.32 -5.85
C ARG A 144 -1.13 -8.19 -4.93
N TYR A 145 -1.94 -7.20 -4.64
CA TYR A 145 -1.51 -6.03 -3.86
C TYR A 145 -1.11 -6.39 -2.42
N ALA A 146 -1.92 -7.20 -1.73
CA ALA A 146 -1.64 -7.60 -0.36
C ALA A 146 -0.35 -8.45 -0.28
N THR A 147 -0.15 -9.37 -1.22
CA THR A 147 1.06 -10.20 -1.29
C THR A 147 2.32 -9.34 -1.50
N MET A 148 2.28 -8.39 -2.44
CA MET A 148 3.40 -7.47 -2.65
C MET A 148 3.69 -6.64 -1.39
N LYS A 149 2.66 -6.11 -0.76
CA LYS A 149 2.82 -5.24 0.42
C LYS A 149 3.30 -5.99 1.65
N VAL A 150 2.90 -7.24 1.88
CA VAL A 150 3.45 -8.01 2.99
C VAL A 150 4.93 -8.33 2.76
N ILE A 151 5.33 -8.65 1.53
CA ILE A 151 6.75 -8.85 1.20
C ILE A 151 7.54 -7.56 1.41
N GLU A 152 7.02 -6.41 1.02
CA GLU A 152 7.64 -5.12 1.29
C GLU A 152 7.86 -4.89 2.79
N VAL A 153 6.86 -5.15 3.63
CA VAL A 153 6.98 -5.03 5.09
C VAL A 153 8.05 -5.99 5.62
N LEU A 154 8.03 -7.26 5.20
CA LEU A 154 8.99 -8.28 5.64
C LEU A 154 10.42 -7.95 5.21
N HIS A 155 10.60 -7.46 3.98
CA HIS A 155 11.91 -7.02 3.48
C HIS A 155 12.44 -5.83 4.29
N ARG A 156 11.62 -4.80 4.50
CA ARG A 156 12.01 -3.63 5.28
C ARG A 156 12.25 -3.95 6.77
N ALA A 157 11.57 -4.95 7.32
CA ALA A 157 11.77 -5.43 8.69
C ALA A 157 12.94 -6.43 8.83
N GLY A 158 13.66 -6.72 7.75
CA GLY A 158 14.81 -7.63 7.74
C GLY A 158 14.48 -9.11 7.93
N VAL A 159 13.23 -9.53 7.70
CA VAL A 159 12.82 -10.94 7.77
C VAL A 159 13.16 -11.69 6.49
N VAL A 160 12.96 -11.07 5.34
CA VAL A 160 13.30 -11.65 4.02
C VAL A 160 14.34 -10.78 3.32
N ALA A 161 15.31 -11.41 2.68
CA ALA A 161 16.32 -10.69 1.90
C ALA A 161 15.77 -10.26 0.52
N ALA A 162 14.82 -11.01 -0.03
CA ALA A 162 14.29 -10.77 -1.36
C ALA A 162 13.51 -9.45 -1.45
N GLY A 163 14.04 -8.51 -2.24
CA GLY A 163 13.32 -7.32 -2.69
C GLY A 163 12.48 -7.61 -3.92
N GLN A 164 11.50 -6.75 -4.19
CA GLN A 164 10.70 -6.82 -5.42
C GLN A 164 11.58 -6.60 -6.65
N THR A 165 11.40 -7.41 -7.68
CA THR A 165 12.20 -7.38 -8.93
C THR A 165 11.41 -6.89 -10.14
N ASP A 166 10.09 -6.79 -10.03
CA ASP A 166 9.19 -6.36 -11.10
C ASP A 166 7.91 -5.75 -10.53
N ILE A 167 7.06 -5.19 -11.39
CA ILE A 167 5.77 -4.61 -10.97
C ILE A 167 4.65 -5.64 -10.82
N ARG A 168 4.90 -6.92 -11.01
CA ARG A 168 3.87 -7.97 -11.07
C ARG A 168 2.69 -7.54 -11.96
N PRO A 169 2.88 -7.47 -13.30
CA PRO A 169 1.93 -6.80 -14.20
C PRO A 169 0.56 -7.48 -14.28
N ILE A 170 0.46 -8.77 -13.98
CA ILE A 170 -0.83 -9.47 -13.94
C ILE A 170 -1.75 -8.85 -12.88
N GLY A 171 -2.90 -8.37 -13.31
CA GLY A 171 -3.85 -7.66 -12.42
C GLY A 171 -3.42 -6.24 -12.01
N ALA A 172 -2.32 -5.72 -12.53
CA ALA A 172 -1.78 -4.38 -12.22
C ALA A 172 -2.44 -3.28 -13.07
N LYS A 173 -3.75 -3.23 -13.12
CA LYS A 173 -4.50 -2.33 -14.03
C LYS A 173 -4.04 -0.87 -13.97
N TYR A 174 -3.87 -0.30 -12.79
CA TYR A 174 -3.49 1.12 -12.66
C TYR A 174 -2.01 1.39 -12.96
N PRO A 175 -1.05 0.61 -12.45
CA PRO A 175 0.34 0.74 -12.87
C PRO A 175 0.52 0.61 -14.39
N ARG A 176 -0.08 -0.39 -15.02
CA ARG A 176 0.00 -0.58 -16.49
C ARG A 176 -0.52 0.63 -17.26
N ARG A 177 -1.65 1.20 -16.85
CA ARG A 177 -2.20 2.40 -17.46
C ARG A 177 -1.28 3.60 -17.32
N THR A 178 -0.67 3.79 -16.14
CA THR A 178 0.29 4.86 -15.93
C THR A 178 1.52 4.68 -16.80
N LEU A 179 2.04 3.45 -16.91
CA LEU A 179 3.15 3.14 -17.83
C LEU A 179 2.80 3.51 -19.29
N ALA A 180 1.60 3.18 -19.75
CA ALA A 180 1.14 3.55 -21.08
C ALA A 180 1.16 5.06 -21.30
N TRP A 181 0.68 5.84 -20.35
CA TRP A 181 0.71 7.31 -20.44
C TRP A 181 2.14 7.88 -20.47
N LEU A 182 3.03 7.32 -19.64
CA LEU A 182 4.42 7.79 -19.55
C LEU A 182 5.24 7.39 -20.77
N PHE A 183 4.98 6.24 -21.35
CA PHE A 183 5.72 5.73 -22.49
C PHE A 183 5.15 6.20 -23.82
N GLY A 184 3.87 6.56 -23.87
CA GLY A 184 3.18 7.03 -25.08
C GLY A 184 2.66 5.93 -25.98
N TYR A 185 2.47 4.71 -25.44
CA TYR A 185 1.77 3.63 -26.14
C TYR A 185 0.27 3.83 -26.10
N ASP A 186 -0.39 3.30 -27.13
CA ASP A 186 -1.84 3.12 -27.07
C ASP A 186 -2.22 2.30 -25.83
N ILE A 187 -3.10 2.87 -25.03
CA ILE A 187 -3.61 2.26 -23.81
C ILE A 187 -4.16 0.85 -24.08
N GLY A 188 -4.73 0.60 -25.27
CA GLY A 188 -5.26 -0.70 -25.66
C GLY A 188 -4.24 -1.83 -25.63
N THR A 189 -2.97 -1.56 -25.92
CA THR A 189 -1.93 -2.59 -25.95
C THR A 189 -1.39 -2.96 -24.58
N ILE A 190 -1.29 -1.99 -23.66
CA ILE A 190 -0.72 -2.19 -22.32
C ILE A 190 -1.81 -2.36 -21.25
N ASP A 191 -2.96 -1.68 -21.39
CA ASP A 191 -4.10 -1.73 -20.45
C ASP A 191 -5.02 -2.94 -20.71
N SER A 192 -4.75 -3.71 -21.75
CA SER A 192 -5.53 -4.92 -22.03
C SER A 192 -5.29 -5.96 -20.92
N ASP A 193 -6.30 -6.76 -20.64
CA ASP A 193 -6.18 -7.95 -19.81
C ASP A 193 -5.30 -9.06 -20.47
N ARG A 194 -4.52 -8.67 -21.49
CA ARG A 194 -3.53 -9.54 -22.13
C ARG A 194 -2.43 -9.84 -21.13
N ASN A 195 -2.38 -11.10 -20.77
CA ASN A 195 -1.39 -11.66 -19.83
C ASN A 195 -0.53 -12.73 -20.52
N ASP A 196 -0.39 -12.64 -21.85
CA ASP A 196 0.58 -13.47 -22.58
C ASP A 196 2.02 -13.03 -22.24
N ASP A 197 2.95 -13.97 -22.32
CA ASP A 197 4.34 -13.78 -21.87
C ASP A 197 5.01 -12.58 -22.56
N MET A 198 4.72 -12.35 -23.84
CA MET A 198 5.27 -11.22 -24.60
C MET A 198 4.75 -9.88 -24.07
N ALA A 199 3.45 -9.78 -23.79
CA ALA A 199 2.86 -8.56 -23.25
C ALA A 199 3.40 -8.29 -21.84
N LEU A 200 3.55 -9.30 -21.01
CA LEU A 200 4.10 -9.17 -19.65
C LEU A 200 5.59 -8.77 -19.67
N ALA A 201 6.38 -9.37 -20.55
CA ALA A 201 7.79 -9.01 -20.74
C ALA A 201 7.92 -7.55 -21.20
N THR A 202 7.11 -7.12 -22.17
CA THR A 202 7.08 -5.73 -22.66
C THR A 202 6.75 -4.74 -21.54
N VAL A 203 5.72 -5.04 -20.73
CA VAL A 203 5.33 -4.18 -19.60
C VAL A 203 6.46 -4.08 -18.57
N ASN A 204 7.16 -5.17 -18.27
CA ASN A 204 8.28 -5.15 -17.32
C ASN A 204 9.47 -4.38 -17.87
N ALA A 205 9.83 -4.55 -19.15
CA ALA A 205 10.92 -3.80 -19.78
C ALA A 205 10.65 -2.28 -19.76
N ILE A 206 9.43 -1.85 -20.10
CA ILE A 206 9.02 -0.45 -20.03
C ILE A 206 9.07 0.05 -18.57
N ALA A 207 8.67 -0.76 -17.62
CA ALA A 207 8.69 -0.39 -16.22
C ALA A 207 10.14 -0.20 -15.72
N GLU A 208 11.07 -1.04 -16.14
CA GLU A 208 12.49 -0.94 -15.82
C GLU A 208 13.11 0.34 -16.40
N ASP A 209 12.90 0.61 -17.68
CA ASP A 209 13.38 1.82 -18.35
C ASP A 209 12.88 3.10 -17.64
N LEU A 210 11.61 3.14 -17.29
CA LEU A 210 11.02 4.30 -16.60
C LEU A 210 11.49 4.42 -15.16
N LYS A 211 11.68 3.30 -14.46
CA LYS A 211 12.24 3.28 -13.11
C LYS A 211 13.66 3.89 -13.09
N LEU A 212 14.50 3.49 -14.05
CA LEU A 212 15.84 4.05 -14.24
C LEU A 212 15.79 5.53 -14.62
N LYS A 213 14.94 5.89 -15.60
CA LYS A 213 14.77 7.28 -16.05
C LYS A 213 14.44 8.26 -14.94
N TYR A 214 13.60 7.84 -13.97
CA TYR A 214 13.19 8.67 -12.85
C TYR A 214 14.06 8.48 -11.59
N ALA A 215 15.14 7.70 -11.68
CA ALA A 215 16.04 7.40 -10.58
C ALA A 215 15.31 6.88 -9.32
N ILE A 216 14.31 6.04 -9.51
CA ILE A 216 13.56 5.42 -8.41
C ILE A 216 14.24 4.11 -8.06
N GLU A 217 14.86 4.03 -6.89
CA GLU A 217 15.65 2.85 -6.51
C GLU A 217 14.78 1.62 -6.23
N SER A 218 13.71 1.80 -5.47
CA SER A 218 12.86 0.72 -4.99
C SER A 218 11.75 0.36 -5.99
N TRP A 219 11.64 -0.90 -6.36
CA TRP A 219 10.51 -1.42 -7.13
C TRP A 219 9.18 -1.31 -6.36
N PHE A 220 9.20 -1.44 -5.04
CA PHE A 220 8.02 -1.23 -4.20
C PHE A 220 7.50 0.20 -4.29
N ASP A 221 8.42 1.17 -4.18
CA ASP A 221 8.06 2.58 -4.31
C ASP A 221 7.59 2.89 -5.73
N PHE A 222 8.28 2.39 -6.75
CA PHE A 222 7.92 2.62 -8.15
C PHE A 222 6.52 2.11 -8.50
N GLU A 223 6.19 0.86 -8.14
CA GLU A 223 4.85 0.31 -8.35
C GLU A 223 3.78 1.15 -7.67
N THR A 224 4.04 1.58 -6.45
CA THR A 224 3.10 2.39 -5.68
C THR A 224 2.95 3.79 -6.26
N LEU A 225 4.03 4.42 -6.72
CA LEU A 225 4.01 5.70 -7.43
C LEU A 225 3.17 5.60 -8.71
N LEU A 226 3.37 4.55 -9.51
CA LEU A 226 2.55 4.32 -10.71
C LEU A 226 1.05 4.21 -10.36
N CYS A 227 0.73 3.52 -9.27
CA CYS A 227 -0.64 3.38 -8.80
C CYS A 227 -1.23 4.71 -8.30
N ASN A 228 -0.44 5.48 -7.55
CA ASN A 228 -0.86 6.74 -6.94
C ASN A 228 -0.93 7.90 -7.93
N TYR A 229 -0.12 7.91 -8.97
CA TYR A 229 -0.09 8.99 -9.97
C TYR A 229 -1.47 9.29 -10.55
N ARG A 230 -2.25 8.27 -10.88
CA ARG A 230 -3.63 8.47 -11.32
C ARG A 230 -4.48 9.22 -10.29
N GLN A 231 -4.20 9.03 -9.02
CA GLN A 231 -4.92 9.75 -7.95
C GLN A 231 -4.49 11.21 -7.89
N SER A 232 -3.21 11.50 -8.18
CA SER A 232 -2.74 12.88 -8.26
C SER A 232 -3.40 13.62 -9.41
N LEU A 233 -3.57 12.97 -10.56
CA LEU A 233 -4.32 13.54 -11.69
C LEU A 233 -5.79 13.86 -11.35
N ARG A 234 -6.35 13.19 -10.35
CA ARG A 234 -7.69 13.47 -9.80
C ARG A 234 -7.68 14.51 -8.67
N GLY A 235 -6.63 15.29 -8.60
CA GLY A 235 -6.50 16.34 -7.61
C GLY A 235 -6.15 15.84 -6.20
N LYS A 236 -5.58 14.64 -6.06
CA LYS A 236 -5.11 14.13 -4.79
C LYS A 236 -3.63 14.43 -4.64
N TYR A 237 -3.29 15.16 -3.58
CA TYR A 237 -1.94 15.67 -3.33
C TYR A 237 -0.99 14.59 -2.79
N PRO A 238 0.33 14.77 -2.99
CA PRO A 238 1.34 14.03 -2.26
C PRO A 238 1.12 14.11 -0.75
N GLY A 239 1.41 13.03 -0.04
CA GLY A 239 1.16 12.96 1.42
C GLY A 239 -0.27 12.60 1.84
N ARG A 240 -1.21 12.46 0.91
CA ARG A 240 -2.59 12.07 1.24
C ARG A 240 -2.69 10.73 1.97
N SER A 241 -1.78 9.82 1.69
CA SER A 241 -1.73 8.53 2.39
C SER A 241 -1.40 8.71 3.88
N HIS A 242 -0.58 9.70 4.22
CA HIS A 242 -0.27 10.11 5.58
C HIS A 242 -1.52 10.65 6.29
N ASP A 243 -2.23 11.56 5.64
CA ASP A 243 -3.44 12.17 6.20
C ASP A 243 -4.51 11.11 6.50
N ARG A 244 -4.66 10.13 5.62
CA ARG A 244 -5.58 9.00 5.86
C ARG A 244 -5.15 8.14 7.02
N GLU A 245 -3.86 7.83 7.12
CA GLU A 245 -3.34 7.02 8.21
C GLU A 245 -3.58 7.71 9.54
N LEU A 246 -3.33 9.02 9.62
CA LEU A 246 -3.66 9.81 10.80
C LEU A 246 -5.13 9.75 11.19
N ALA A 247 -6.03 9.86 10.19
CA ALA A 247 -7.46 9.76 10.42
C ALA A 247 -7.87 8.37 10.94
N HIS A 248 -7.21 7.31 10.47
CA HIS A 248 -7.42 5.95 10.97
C HIS A 248 -6.92 5.77 12.39
N TRP A 249 -5.78 6.33 12.76
CA TRP A 249 -5.27 6.32 14.12
C TRP A 249 -6.26 6.97 15.08
N ARG A 250 -6.75 8.16 14.74
CA ARG A 250 -7.74 8.87 15.57
C ARG A 250 -9.02 8.07 15.78
N LYS A 251 -9.44 7.31 14.78
CA LYS A 251 -10.61 6.43 14.91
C LYS A 251 -10.36 5.25 15.82
N ALA A 252 -9.15 4.69 15.83
CA ALA A 252 -8.78 3.55 16.65
C ALA A 252 -8.47 3.93 18.10
N GLU A 253 -7.91 5.12 18.33
CA GLU A 253 -7.41 5.60 19.62
C GLU A 253 -8.43 5.49 20.77
N PRO A 254 -9.72 5.86 20.63
CA PRO A 254 -10.71 5.72 21.70
C PRO A 254 -10.97 4.28 22.17
N TYR A 255 -10.59 3.30 21.35
CA TYR A 255 -10.80 1.87 21.67
C TYR A 255 -9.54 1.20 22.23
N TRP A 256 -8.46 1.95 22.39
CA TRP A 256 -7.23 1.43 22.98
C TRP A 256 -7.34 1.44 24.49
N ARG A 257 -7.06 0.29 25.09
CA ARG A 257 -7.01 0.20 26.54
C ARG A 257 -5.75 0.90 27.06
N PRO A 258 -5.80 1.50 28.26
CA PRO A 258 -4.63 2.13 28.87
C PRO A 258 -3.39 1.24 28.89
N GLU A 259 -3.59 -0.07 29.13
CA GLU A 259 -2.51 -1.05 29.18
C GLU A 259 -1.84 -1.25 27.81
N THR A 260 -2.56 -0.97 26.74
CA THR A 260 -2.05 -1.05 25.37
C THR A 260 -1.45 0.26 24.90
N GLN A 261 -1.82 1.40 25.48
CA GLN A 261 -1.31 2.72 25.08
C GLN A 261 0.21 2.82 25.22
N ALA A 262 0.80 2.26 26.27
CA ALA A 262 2.26 2.23 26.43
C ALA A 262 2.98 1.54 25.26
N ARG A 263 2.34 0.58 24.60
CA ARG A 263 2.89 -0.11 23.42
C ARG A 263 2.79 0.73 22.14
N TRP A 264 2.05 1.85 22.18
CA TRP A 264 1.83 2.74 21.05
C TRP A 264 2.84 3.87 20.96
N ILE A 265 3.51 4.21 22.06
CA ILE A 265 4.53 5.25 22.10
C ILE A 265 5.54 5.07 20.96
N PRO A 266 6.07 3.85 20.71
CA PRO A 266 6.98 3.63 19.59
C PRO A 266 6.40 4.03 18.22
N PHE A 267 5.09 3.80 18.01
CA PHE A 267 4.46 4.18 16.75
C PHE A 267 4.38 5.70 16.55
N TYR A 268 4.08 6.45 17.60
CA TYR A 268 4.08 7.92 17.54
C TYR A 268 5.48 8.47 17.30
N GLU A 269 6.48 7.91 17.97
CA GLU A 269 7.89 8.30 17.80
C GLU A 269 8.39 7.98 16.39
N ILE A 270 8.13 6.79 15.89
CA ILE A 270 8.50 6.36 14.55
C ILE A 270 7.83 7.26 13.51
N ARG A 271 6.55 7.55 13.69
CA ARG A 271 5.82 8.45 12.83
C ARG A 271 6.48 9.83 12.78
N ALA A 272 6.84 10.39 13.95
CA ALA A 272 7.48 11.68 14.04
C ALA A 272 8.85 11.72 13.37
N GLN A 273 9.57 10.58 13.35
CA GLN A 273 10.88 10.46 12.69
C GLN A 273 10.78 10.26 11.17
N LEU A 274 9.75 9.54 10.71
CA LEU A 274 9.62 9.18 9.30
C LEU A 274 8.92 10.24 8.45
N PHE A 275 8.21 11.17 9.06
CA PHE A 275 7.44 12.17 8.33
C PHE A 275 7.98 13.58 8.57
N PRO A 276 8.08 14.39 7.51
CA PRO A 276 8.36 15.81 7.64
C PRO A 276 7.34 16.46 8.58
N HIS A 277 7.81 17.33 9.48
CA HIS A 277 7.01 17.96 10.52
C HIS A 277 5.77 18.70 9.98
N GLU A 278 5.89 19.26 8.79
CA GLU A 278 4.82 19.94 8.07
C GLU A 278 3.63 19.04 7.69
N PHE A 279 3.84 17.71 7.63
CA PHE A 279 2.78 16.73 7.36
C PHE A 279 2.15 16.16 8.62
N LEU A 280 2.80 16.29 9.78
CA LEU A 280 2.35 15.66 11.01
C LEU A 280 1.36 16.49 11.79
N GLY A 281 1.46 17.83 11.68
CA GLY A 281 0.82 18.70 12.63
C GLY A 281 1.21 18.34 14.08
N GLU A 282 0.68 19.03 15.05
CA GLU A 282 0.80 18.59 16.45
C GLU A 282 0.11 17.25 16.66
N ILE A 283 0.70 16.38 17.47
CA ILE A 283 0.05 15.15 17.93
C ILE A 283 -1.25 15.54 18.62
N GLY A 284 -2.37 15.18 18.03
CA GLY A 284 -3.71 15.58 18.49
C GLY A 284 -4.28 16.87 17.88
N GLY A 285 -3.49 17.69 17.19
CA GLY A 285 -3.91 19.00 16.69
C GLY A 285 -4.19 19.11 15.18
N TRP A 286 -3.96 18.07 14.40
CA TRP A 286 -4.14 18.14 12.96
C TRP A 286 -5.62 18.29 12.55
N SER A 287 -5.97 19.39 11.90
CA SER A 287 -7.33 19.68 11.45
C SER A 287 -7.69 19.08 10.09
N GLY A 288 -6.74 18.52 9.39
CA GLY A 288 -6.94 17.87 8.08
C GLY A 288 -7.05 18.81 6.90
N ALA A 289 -7.23 20.09 7.12
CA ALA A 289 -7.39 21.05 6.05
C ALA A 289 -6.07 21.76 5.77
N ARG A 290 -5.64 21.66 4.53
CA ARG A 290 -4.63 22.57 3.95
C ARG A 290 -5.35 23.36 2.85
N PRO A 291 -5.93 24.55 3.17
CA PRO A 291 -6.79 25.28 2.23
C PRO A 291 -6.11 25.57 0.88
N GLU A 292 -4.81 25.83 0.89
CA GLU A 292 -4.03 26.07 -0.31
C GLU A 292 -3.89 24.83 -1.20
N LEU A 293 -3.73 23.67 -0.57
CA LEU A 293 -3.70 22.39 -1.26
C LEU A 293 -5.10 22.02 -1.79
N GLU A 294 -6.16 22.24 -1.03
CA GLU A 294 -7.53 22.05 -1.53
C GLU A 294 -7.84 22.95 -2.73
N ALA A 295 -7.41 24.20 -2.74
CA ALA A 295 -7.60 25.10 -3.87
C ALA A 295 -6.80 24.65 -5.11
N ALA A 296 -5.56 24.15 -4.92
CA ALA A 296 -4.76 23.56 -5.98
C ALA A 296 -5.37 22.25 -6.52
N LEU A 297 -5.90 21.43 -5.62
CA LEU A 297 -6.60 20.17 -5.91
C LEU A 297 -7.87 20.40 -6.73
N THR A 298 -8.67 21.39 -6.36
CA THR A 298 -9.92 21.72 -7.06
C THR A 298 -9.63 22.19 -8.49
N ARG A 299 -8.58 22.98 -8.70
CA ARG A 299 -8.14 23.41 -10.04
C ARG A 299 -7.67 22.20 -10.86
N ARG A 300 -6.90 21.31 -10.28
CA ARG A 300 -6.38 20.09 -10.92
C ARG A 300 -7.49 19.09 -11.23
N HIS A 301 -8.45 18.93 -10.33
CA HIS A 301 -9.60 18.05 -10.53
C HIS A 301 -10.46 18.45 -11.73
N LYS A 302 -10.70 19.75 -11.93
CA LYS A 302 -11.41 20.26 -13.12
C LYS A 302 -10.65 19.92 -14.40
N GLY A 303 -9.32 19.98 -14.41
CA GLY A 303 -8.50 19.57 -15.55
C GLY A 303 -8.59 18.07 -15.86
N VAL A 304 -8.66 17.22 -14.84
CA VAL A 304 -8.69 15.74 -14.99
C VAL A 304 -10.05 15.23 -15.44
N VAL A 305 -11.14 15.85 -15.00
CA VAL A 305 -12.50 15.49 -15.49
C VAL A 305 -12.59 15.73 -16.98
N GLN A 306 -11.95 16.80 -17.48
CA GLN A 306 -11.86 17.04 -18.93
C GLN A 306 -11.02 15.99 -19.65
N HIS A 307 -9.92 15.51 -19.03
CA HIS A 307 -9.07 14.46 -19.59
C HIS A 307 -9.78 13.09 -19.66
N ASP A 308 -10.42 12.65 -18.59
CA ASP A 308 -11.17 11.38 -18.58
C ASP A 308 -12.34 11.42 -19.58
N THR A 309 -12.91 12.60 -19.84
CA THR A 309 -13.97 12.82 -20.84
C THR A 309 -13.41 12.80 -22.25
N LEU A 310 -12.21 13.35 -22.48
CA LEU A 310 -11.54 13.31 -23.78
C LEU A 310 -11.11 11.90 -24.17
N ILE A 311 -10.52 11.16 -23.25
CA ILE A 311 -10.16 9.74 -23.48
C ILE A 311 -11.40 8.89 -23.77
N LYS A 312 -12.52 9.14 -23.11
CA LYS A 312 -13.79 8.48 -23.42
C LYS A 312 -14.26 8.80 -24.83
N LYS A 313 -14.22 10.07 -25.22
CA LYS A 313 -14.63 10.51 -26.54
C LYS A 313 -13.74 9.98 -27.67
N GLU A 314 -12.43 9.92 -27.45
CA GLU A 314 -11.49 9.32 -28.40
C GLU A 314 -11.73 7.81 -28.58
N ARG A 315 -12.14 7.10 -27.52
CA ARG A 315 -12.54 5.69 -27.62
C ARG A 315 -13.89 5.47 -28.34
N GLU A 316 -14.81 6.41 -28.18
CA GLU A 316 -16.15 6.33 -28.82
C GLU A 316 -16.11 6.73 -30.30
N HIS A 317 -15.08 7.48 -30.73
CA HIS A 317 -14.94 7.98 -32.12
C HIS A 317 -13.80 7.32 -32.91
N GLY A 318 -13.02 6.45 -32.28
CA GLY A 318 -11.92 5.70 -32.89
C GLY A 318 -12.18 4.21 -33.09
N ALA A 319 -13.44 3.79 -32.98
CA ALA A 319 -13.89 2.42 -33.27
C ALA A 319 -14.58 2.34 -34.64
#